data_dd2d0c067d60ad735436815eeb644359
#
_entry.id   dd2d0c067d60ad735436815eeb644359
#
_cell.length_a   1.000
_cell.length_b   1.000
_cell.length_c   1.000
_cell.angle_alpha   90.00
_cell.angle_beta   90.00
_cell.angle_gamma   90.00
#
_symmetry.space_group_name_H-M   'P 1'
#
loop_
_entity.id
_entity.type
_entity.pdbx_description
1 polymer ?
#
loop_
_entity_poly.entity_id
_entity_poly.type
_entity_poly.pdbx_seq_one_letter_code
_entity_poly.pdbx_strand_id
1 'polypeptide(L)'
;MIYIQLFLSFLQVGALSFGGGYAAMPLLQEQVVNLHSWLSMSEFTNLITIAEMTPGPIAVNSATFVGMQIAGILGAVIATLGCILPSCIIVTLLAYVYMKYRNMSLLQGTLASLRPAVVSMIAKAGVTILISAFFIDGTVNLIRQNVCVEMIIFFVIALVLLRKFKINPILAMVLCGVANVVLSAVKKA
;
A
#
# COMPACT_ATOMS: atom_id res chain seq x y z
N MET A 1 2.92 -17.28 25.95
CA MET A 1 2.57 -15.83 25.94
C MET A 1 2.82 -15.15 24.58
N ILE A 2 3.81 -15.57 23.79
CA ILE A 2 4.18 -14.91 22.51
C ILE A 2 3.02 -14.86 21.48
N TYR A 3 2.23 -15.92 21.35
CA TYR A 3 1.10 -15.97 20.41
C TYR A 3 0.02 -14.93 20.72
N ILE A 4 -0.27 -14.68 22.00
CA ILE A 4 -1.25 -13.68 22.42
C ILE A 4 -0.73 -12.28 22.13
N GLN A 5 0.55 -12.03 22.36
CA GLN A 5 1.18 -10.75 22.04
C GLN A 5 1.15 -10.49 20.53
N LEU A 6 1.54 -11.48 19.70
CA LEU A 6 1.44 -11.39 18.25
C LEU A 6 0.01 -11.08 17.81
N PHE A 7 -0.97 -11.81 18.33
CA PHE A 7 -2.36 -11.60 17.98
C PHE A 7 -2.84 -10.19 18.33
N LEU A 8 -2.59 -9.70 19.56
CA LEU A 8 -3.04 -8.39 20.02
C LEU A 8 -2.34 -7.24 19.29
N SER A 9 -1.03 -7.36 19.04
CA SER A 9 -0.26 -6.34 18.32
C SER A 9 -0.77 -6.20 16.88
N PHE A 10 -0.97 -7.33 16.18
CA PHE A 10 -1.48 -7.28 14.81
C PHE A 10 -2.99 -6.99 14.72
N LEU A 11 -3.74 -7.26 15.78
CA LEU A 11 -5.12 -6.81 15.90
C LEU A 11 -5.19 -5.27 15.99
N GLN A 12 -4.30 -4.64 16.74
CA GLN A 12 -4.19 -3.18 16.79
C GLN A 12 -3.78 -2.60 15.44
N VAL A 13 -2.77 -3.19 14.78
CA VAL A 13 -2.37 -2.78 13.43
C VAL A 13 -3.55 -2.89 12.46
N GLY A 14 -4.26 -4.02 12.44
CA GLY A 14 -5.40 -4.24 11.56
C GLY A 14 -6.59 -3.32 11.84
N ALA A 15 -6.82 -2.97 13.11
CA ALA A 15 -7.91 -2.06 13.51
C ALA A 15 -7.62 -0.59 13.19
N LEU A 16 -6.36 -0.15 13.29
CA LEU A 16 -5.95 1.25 13.17
C LEU A 16 -5.30 1.59 11.80
N SER A 17 -5.05 0.60 10.95
CA SER A 17 -4.47 0.77 9.63
C SER A 17 -5.49 1.28 8.62
N PHE A 18 -5.85 2.56 8.71
CA PHE A 18 -6.74 3.21 7.75
C PHE A 18 -5.96 3.84 6.60
N GLY A 19 -6.37 3.58 5.36
CA GLY A 19 -5.90 4.34 4.19
C GLY A 19 -4.86 3.68 3.30
N GLY A 20 -4.48 2.42 3.53
CA GLY A 20 -3.62 1.66 2.62
C GLY A 20 -2.23 1.34 3.15
N GLY A 21 -1.40 0.68 2.33
CA GLY A 21 -0.16 0.02 2.74
C GLY A 21 0.82 0.87 3.56
N TYR A 22 1.15 2.07 3.09
CA TYR A 22 2.10 2.96 3.76
C TYR A 22 1.57 3.56 5.07
N ALA A 23 0.26 3.70 5.23
CA ALA A 23 -0.34 4.21 6.47
C ALA A 23 -0.19 3.23 7.65
N ALA A 24 -0.01 1.95 7.37
CA ALA A 24 0.24 0.93 8.39
C ALA A 24 1.69 0.91 8.89
N MET A 25 2.65 1.46 8.14
CA MET A 25 4.09 1.37 8.46
C MET A 25 4.46 1.95 9.83
N PRO A 26 4.02 3.16 10.22
CA PRO A 26 4.34 3.69 11.54
C PRO A 26 3.81 2.81 12.68
N LEU A 27 2.61 2.24 12.51
CA LEU A 27 2.01 1.32 13.49
C LEU A 27 2.76 -0.01 13.56
N LEU A 28 3.17 -0.55 12.42
CA LEU A 28 3.99 -1.76 12.34
C LEU A 28 5.34 -1.55 13.01
N GLN A 29 6.03 -0.44 12.71
CA GLN A 29 7.30 -0.09 13.32
C GLN A 29 7.17 0.03 14.84
N GLU A 30 6.14 0.73 15.32
CA GLU A 30 5.88 0.90 16.74
C GLU A 30 5.70 -0.45 17.45
N GLN A 31 4.87 -1.35 16.89
CA GLN A 31 4.60 -2.64 17.50
C GLN A 31 5.79 -3.60 17.42
N VAL A 32 6.47 -3.67 16.28
CA VAL A 32 7.45 -4.71 16.00
C VAL A 32 8.86 -4.32 16.45
N VAL A 33 9.23 -3.05 16.33
CA VAL A 33 10.57 -2.54 16.66
C VAL A 33 10.59 -1.92 18.05
N ASN A 34 9.74 -0.92 18.30
CA ASN A 34 9.84 -0.12 19.51
C ASN A 34 9.27 -0.83 20.76
N LEU A 35 8.06 -1.39 20.65
CA LEU A 35 7.33 -1.94 21.79
C LEU A 35 7.81 -3.35 22.17
N HIS A 36 7.96 -4.22 21.20
CA HIS A 36 8.28 -5.63 21.45
C HIS A 36 9.71 -6.00 21.09
N SER A 37 10.44 -5.14 20.36
CA SER A 37 11.81 -5.41 19.91
C SER A 37 11.95 -6.76 19.19
N TRP A 38 10.92 -7.17 18.44
CA TRP A 38 10.93 -8.43 17.71
C TRP A 38 11.87 -8.41 16.51
N LEU A 39 12.02 -7.23 15.90
CA LEU A 39 12.95 -7.00 14.79
C LEU A 39 13.79 -5.75 15.09
N SER A 40 15.03 -5.76 14.60
CA SER A 40 15.85 -4.55 14.51
C SER A 40 15.34 -3.64 13.39
N MET A 41 15.76 -2.38 13.38
CA MET A 41 15.36 -1.42 12.34
C MET A 41 15.81 -1.86 10.93
N SER A 42 16.96 -2.52 10.81
CA SER A 42 17.45 -3.05 9.54
C SER A 42 16.60 -4.23 9.04
N GLU A 43 16.20 -5.13 9.92
CA GLU A 43 15.29 -6.23 9.58
C GLU A 43 13.90 -5.74 9.23
N PHE A 44 13.42 -4.67 9.91
CA PHE A 44 12.15 -4.03 9.57
C PHE A 44 12.19 -3.40 8.17
N THR A 45 13.30 -2.78 7.77
CA THR A 45 13.46 -2.24 6.41
C THR A 45 13.43 -3.35 5.36
N ASN A 46 14.10 -4.48 5.64
CA ASN A 46 14.07 -5.66 4.78
C ASN A 46 12.66 -6.26 4.68
N LEU A 47 11.95 -6.36 5.82
CA LEU A 47 10.56 -6.80 5.87
C LEU A 47 9.66 -5.95 4.96
N ILE A 48 9.76 -4.62 5.03
CA ILE A 48 8.96 -3.72 4.18
C ILE A 48 9.27 -3.95 2.71
N THR A 49 10.55 -4.07 2.34
CA THR A 49 10.95 -4.36 0.97
C THR A 49 10.35 -5.67 0.46
N ILE A 50 10.37 -6.74 1.26
CA ILE A 50 9.77 -8.02 0.91
C ILE A 50 8.24 -7.91 0.81
N ALA A 51 7.63 -7.19 1.76
CA ALA A 51 6.18 -6.99 1.78
C ALA A 51 5.67 -6.20 0.57
N GLU A 52 6.47 -5.27 0.05
CA GLU A 52 6.16 -4.52 -1.18
C GLU A 52 6.29 -5.36 -2.45
N MET A 53 7.25 -6.28 -2.48
CA MET A 53 7.44 -7.22 -3.60
C MET A 53 6.39 -8.33 -3.62
N THR A 54 5.73 -8.59 -2.50
CA THR A 54 4.73 -9.64 -2.36
C THR A 54 3.35 -9.08 -2.71
N PRO A 55 2.58 -9.70 -3.63
CA PRO A 55 1.25 -9.21 -3.96
C PRO A 55 0.30 -9.34 -2.77
N GLY A 56 -0.31 -8.21 -2.35
CA GLY A 56 -1.24 -8.16 -1.23
C GLY A 56 -1.07 -6.92 -0.34
N PRO A 57 -1.92 -6.76 0.68
CA PRO A 57 -1.79 -5.66 1.64
C PRO A 57 -0.50 -5.77 2.45
N ILE A 58 0.28 -4.70 2.51
CA ILE A 58 1.58 -4.66 3.23
C ILE A 58 1.41 -5.09 4.70
N ALA A 59 0.33 -4.65 5.37
CA ALA A 59 0.07 -5.02 6.76
C ALA A 59 -0.12 -6.54 6.96
N VAL A 60 -0.81 -7.21 6.03
CA VAL A 60 -1.04 -8.66 6.07
C VAL A 60 0.24 -9.43 5.76
N ASN A 61 0.98 -8.99 4.73
CA ASN A 61 2.27 -9.60 4.38
C ASN A 61 3.27 -9.47 5.54
N SER A 62 3.33 -8.29 6.17
CA SER A 62 4.17 -8.04 7.34
C SER A 62 3.76 -8.86 8.55
N ALA A 63 2.46 -9.01 8.80
CA ALA A 63 1.95 -9.87 9.89
C ALA A 63 2.38 -11.33 9.71
N THR A 64 2.23 -11.85 8.49
CA THR A 64 2.64 -13.21 8.16
C THR A 64 4.14 -13.40 8.33
N PHE A 65 4.95 -12.45 7.84
CA PHE A 65 6.41 -12.53 7.91
C PHE A 65 6.92 -12.47 9.37
N VAL A 66 6.46 -11.47 10.13
CA VAL A 66 6.84 -11.32 11.55
C VAL A 66 6.41 -12.54 12.36
N GLY A 67 5.17 -13.00 12.16
CA GLY A 67 4.66 -14.19 12.81
C GLY A 67 5.49 -15.44 12.52
N MET A 68 5.92 -15.61 11.25
CA MET A 68 6.77 -16.71 10.82
C MET A 68 8.14 -16.64 11.49
N GLN A 69 8.74 -15.46 11.56
CA GLN A 69 10.08 -15.27 12.11
C GLN A 69 10.12 -15.48 13.64
N ILE A 70 9.06 -15.06 14.35
CA ILE A 70 9.03 -15.09 15.82
C ILE A 70 8.54 -16.43 16.37
N ALA A 71 7.53 -17.04 15.76
CA ALA A 71 6.87 -18.23 16.30
C ALA A 71 6.52 -19.28 15.22
N GLY A 72 7.21 -19.24 14.08
CA GLY A 72 7.04 -20.21 13.00
C GLY A 72 5.66 -20.14 12.35
N ILE A 73 5.23 -21.23 11.73
CA ILE A 73 3.98 -21.32 10.96
C ILE A 73 2.76 -20.94 11.80
N LEU A 74 2.68 -21.39 13.06
CA LEU A 74 1.58 -21.05 13.96
C LEU A 74 1.57 -19.55 14.28
N GLY A 75 2.74 -18.93 14.46
CA GLY A 75 2.88 -17.50 14.66
C GLY A 75 2.38 -16.71 13.46
N ALA A 76 2.72 -17.14 12.24
CA ALA A 76 2.25 -16.52 11.00
C ALA A 76 0.72 -16.55 10.90
N VAL A 77 0.09 -17.68 11.16
CA VAL A 77 -1.38 -17.82 11.12
C VAL A 77 -2.03 -16.91 12.16
N ILE A 78 -1.53 -16.90 13.39
CA ILE A 78 -2.12 -16.11 14.50
C ILE A 78 -1.96 -14.61 14.24
N ALA A 79 -0.80 -14.16 13.81
CA ALA A 79 -0.56 -12.76 13.48
C ALA A 79 -1.43 -12.29 12.31
N THR A 80 -1.55 -13.10 11.27
CA THR A 80 -2.38 -12.81 10.10
C THR A 80 -3.86 -12.76 10.46
N LEU A 81 -4.36 -13.71 11.26
CA LEU A 81 -5.73 -13.69 11.77
C LEU A 81 -5.99 -12.44 12.62
N GLY A 82 -5.06 -12.06 13.50
CA GLY A 82 -5.15 -10.83 14.28
C GLY A 82 -5.30 -9.60 13.39
N CYS A 83 -4.50 -9.50 12.33
CA CYS A 83 -4.53 -8.38 11.40
C CYS A 83 -5.85 -8.28 10.60
N ILE A 84 -6.42 -9.41 10.17
CA ILE A 84 -7.61 -9.46 9.31
C ILE A 84 -8.91 -9.35 10.11
N LEU A 85 -8.95 -9.88 11.33
CA LEU A 85 -10.17 -10.03 12.13
C LEU A 85 -10.93 -8.72 12.36
N PRO A 86 -10.31 -7.57 12.73
CA PRO A 86 -11.03 -6.32 12.91
C PRO A 86 -11.71 -5.86 11.63
N SER A 87 -11.03 -5.96 10.49
CA SER A 87 -11.57 -5.58 9.19
C SER A 87 -12.77 -6.47 8.81
N CYS A 88 -12.68 -7.78 9.05
CA CYS A 88 -13.80 -8.70 8.80
C CYS A 88 -15.02 -8.35 9.65
N ILE A 89 -14.84 -8.07 10.94
CA ILE A 89 -15.93 -7.69 11.84
C ILE A 89 -16.59 -6.39 11.38
N ILE A 90 -15.78 -5.35 11.13
CA ILE A 90 -16.28 -4.02 10.74
C ILE A 90 -17.04 -4.10 9.41
N VAL A 91 -16.45 -4.75 8.40
CA VAL A 91 -17.08 -4.85 7.07
C VAL A 91 -18.37 -5.68 7.13
N THR A 92 -18.38 -6.76 7.88
CA THR A 92 -19.58 -7.60 8.02
C THR A 92 -20.71 -6.83 8.74
N LEU A 93 -20.37 -6.11 9.81
CA LEU A 93 -21.31 -5.29 10.55
C LEU A 93 -21.88 -4.17 9.65
N LEU A 94 -21.00 -3.48 8.93
CA LEU A 94 -21.41 -2.43 7.99
C LEU A 94 -22.28 -2.98 6.86
N ALA A 95 -21.95 -4.15 6.31
CA ALA A 95 -22.76 -4.82 5.29
C ALA A 95 -24.15 -5.16 5.82
N TYR A 96 -24.25 -5.69 7.04
CA TYR A 96 -25.52 -5.99 7.69
C TYR A 96 -26.37 -4.72 7.87
N VAL A 97 -25.79 -3.64 8.40
CA VAL A 97 -26.47 -2.35 8.57
C VAL A 97 -26.90 -1.78 7.21
N TYR A 98 -26.04 -1.84 6.21
CA TYR A 98 -26.34 -1.39 4.86
C TYR A 98 -27.51 -2.16 4.24
N MET A 99 -27.51 -3.48 4.32
CA MET A 99 -28.60 -4.31 3.78
C MET A 99 -29.94 -4.03 4.46
N LYS A 100 -29.92 -3.78 5.76
CA LYS A 100 -31.12 -3.48 6.56
C LYS A 100 -31.70 -2.09 6.28
N TYR A 101 -30.82 -1.09 6.07
CA TYR A 101 -31.21 0.32 6.00
C TYR A 101 -30.93 0.98 4.63
N ARG A 102 -30.65 0.20 3.59
CA ARG A 102 -30.27 0.72 2.26
C ARG A 102 -31.26 1.69 1.61
N ASN A 103 -32.54 1.61 2.00
CA ASN A 103 -33.62 2.46 1.46
C ASN A 103 -33.79 3.77 2.23
N MET A 104 -33.06 3.99 3.31
CA MET A 104 -33.14 5.25 4.07
C MET A 104 -32.35 6.35 3.33
N SER A 105 -33.02 7.51 3.14
CA SER A 105 -32.43 8.68 2.49
C SER A 105 -31.17 9.19 3.20
N LEU A 106 -31.16 9.11 4.54
CA LEU A 106 -30.03 9.50 5.37
C LEU A 106 -28.77 8.66 5.05
N LEU A 107 -28.91 7.34 4.95
CA LEU A 107 -27.79 6.44 4.63
C LEU A 107 -27.26 6.67 3.22
N GLN A 108 -28.17 6.84 2.25
CA GLN A 108 -27.79 7.15 0.86
C GLN A 108 -27.11 8.52 0.76
N GLY A 109 -27.60 9.52 1.48
CA GLY A 109 -26.97 10.83 1.55
C GLY A 109 -25.55 10.78 2.13
N THR A 110 -25.36 10.04 3.23
CA THR A 110 -24.04 9.85 3.85
C THR A 110 -23.07 9.13 2.90
N LEU A 111 -23.52 8.07 2.25
CA LEU A 111 -22.67 7.35 1.28
C LEU A 111 -22.37 8.19 0.04
N ALA A 112 -23.31 9.01 -0.41
CA ALA A 112 -23.08 9.92 -1.53
C ALA A 112 -22.05 11.00 -1.18
N SER A 113 -22.06 11.52 0.05
CA SER A 113 -21.08 12.51 0.52
C SER A 113 -19.67 11.94 0.74
N LEU A 114 -19.53 10.62 0.96
CA LEU A 114 -18.22 9.95 1.08
C LEU A 114 -17.53 9.75 -0.28
N ARG A 115 -18.28 9.67 -1.38
CA ARG A 115 -17.70 9.46 -2.73
C ARG A 115 -16.65 10.52 -3.12
N PRO A 116 -16.92 11.83 -2.99
CA PRO A 116 -15.92 12.85 -3.30
C PRO A 116 -14.69 12.76 -2.41
N ALA A 117 -14.85 12.38 -1.13
CA ALA A 117 -13.72 12.18 -0.22
C ALA A 117 -12.80 11.06 -0.70
N VAL A 118 -13.36 9.90 -1.09
CA VAL A 118 -12.60 8.79 -1.65
C VAL A 118 -11.88 9.19 -2.94
N VAL A 119 -12.56 9.89 -3.85
CA VAL A 119 -11.96 10.38 -5.09
C VAL A 119 -10.80 11.34 -4.82
N SER A 120 -10.95 12.25 -3.84
CA SER A 120 -9.88 13.18 -3.46
C SER A 120 -8.65 12.46 -2.85
N MET A 121 -8.88 11.41 -2.07
CA MET A 121 -7.79 10.59 -1.51
C MET A 121 -7.03 9.84 -2.62
N ILE A 122 -7.74 9.26 -3.58
CA ILE A 122 -7.14 8.60 -4.75
C ILE A 122 -6.35 9.62 -5.59
N ALA A 123 -6.93 10.78 -5.85
CA ALA A 123 -6.26 11.85 -6.60
C ALA A 123 -4.99 12.33 -5.88
N LYS A 124 -5.05 12.53 -4.56
CA LYS A 124 -3.88 12.90 -3.75
C LYS A 124 -2.78 11.84 -3.86
N ALA A 125 -3.13 10.55 -3.71
CA ALA A 125 -2.17 9.46 -3.85
C ALA A 125 -1.53 9.43 -5.25
N GLY A 126 -2.33 9.59 -6.30
CA GLY A 126 -1.84 9.68 -7.67
C GLY A 126 -0.88 10.85 -7.88
N VAL A 127 -1.21 12.03 -7.39
CA VAL A 127 -0.33 13.21 -7.46
C VAL A 127 0.98 12.98 -6.69
N THR A 128 0.92 12.39 -5.50
CA THR A 128 2.11 12.07 -4.71
C THR A 128 3.05 11.12 -5.46
N ILE A 129 2.50 10.06 -6.06
CA ILE A 129 3.28 9.11 -6.87
C ILE A 129 3.91 9.81 -8.09
N LEU A 130 3.16 10.69 -8.78
CA LEU A 130 3.69 11.46 -9.91
C LEU A 130 4.83 12.38 -9.49
N ILE A 131 4.69 13.07 -8.35
CA ILE A 131 5.75 13.93 -7.82
C ILE A 131 7.00 13.10 -7.51
N SER A 132 6.85 11.96 -6.83
CA SER A 132 7.98 11.07 -6.52
C SER A 132 8.64 10.47 -7.77
N ALA A 133 7.89 10.24 -8.85
CA ALA A 133 8.43 9.72 -10.10
C ALA A 133 9.12 10.78 -10.96
N PHE A 134 8.66 12.02 -10.91
CA PHE A 134 9.17 13.11 -11.77
C PHE A 134 10.28 13.93 -11.14
N PHE A 135 10.35 13.96 -9.80
CA PHE A 135 11.33 14.75 -9.04
C PHE A 135 12.21 13.84 -8.19
N ILE A 136 13.55 14.00 -8.31
CA ILE A 136 14.53 13.16 -7.61
C ILE A 136 14.42 13.33 -6.09
N ASP A 137 14.12 14.55 -5.61
CA ASP A 137 14.03 14.87 -4.17
C ASP A 137 12.60 14.73 -3.60
N GLY A 138 11.62 14.22 -4.38
CA GLY A 138 10.23 14.11 -3.94
C GLY A 138 9.55 15.45 -3.60
N THR A 139 10.19 16.58 -3.87
CA THR A 139 9.68 17.94 -3.68
C THR A 139 9.59 18.68 -5.01
N VAL A 140 8.54 19.51 -5.16
CA VAL A 140 8.32 20.30 -6.39
C VAL A 140 9.30 21.44 -6.46
N ASN A 141 10.56 21.16 -6.84
CA ASN A 141 11.56 22.17 -7.17
C ASN A 141 11.78 22.19 -8.68
N LEU A 142 11.37 23.28 -9.32
CA LEU A 142 11.49 23.53 -10.76
C LEU A 142 12.95 23.79 -11.22
N ILE A 143 13.94 23.44 -10.44
CA ILE A 143 15.34 23.51 -10.85
C ILE A 143 15.58 22.36 -11.83
N ARG A 144 16.01 22.72 -13.04
CA ARG A 144 16.19 21.83 -14.21
C ARG A 144 17.00 20.55 -13.94
N GLN A 145 17.77 20.49 -12.86
CA GLN A 145 18.56 19.34 -12.43
C GLN A 145 17.76 18.28 -11.66
N ASN A 146 16.57 18.60 -11.14
CA ASN A 146 15.77 17.71 -10.31
C ASN A 146 14.59 17.06 -11.06
N VAL A 147 14.42 17.33 -12.35
CA VAL A 147 13.29 16.83 -13.14
C VAL A 147 13.75 15.67 -14.03
N CYS A 148 13.18 14.50 -13.81
CA CYS A 148 13.40 13.32 -14.65
C CYS A 148 12.56 13.39 -15.92
N VAL A 149 13.04 14.12 -16.94
CA VAL A 149 12.36 14.29 -18.23
C VAL A 149 12.03 12.94 -18.88
N GLU A 150 12.89 11.95 -18.70
CA GLU A 150 12.70 10.59 -19.23
C GLU A 150 11.44 9.94 -18.66
N MET A 151 11.22 10.05 -17.35
CA MET A 151 10.04 9.50 -16.68
C MET A 151 8.75 10.17 -17.13
N ILE A 152 8.81 11.48 -17.43
CA ILE A 152 7.67 12.22 -17.98
C ILE A 152 7.32 11.68 -19.38
N ILE A 153 8.32 11.45 -20.23
CA ILE A 153 8.11 10.91 -21.58
C ILE A 153 7.50 9.51 -21.50
N PHE A 154 8.04 8.63 -20.64
CA PHE A 154 7.48 7.28 -20.44
C PHE A 154 6.04 7.33 -19.93
N PHE A 155 5.74 8.25 -19.02
CA PHE A 155 4.38 8.42 -18.50
C PHE A 155 3.41 8.82 -19.61
N VAL A 156 3.78 9.79 -20.45
CA VAL A 156 2.93 10.24 -21.58
C VAL A 156 2.73 9.12 -22.59
N ILE A 157 3.79 8.38 -22.94
CA ILE A 157 3.71 7.23 -23.85
C ILE A 157 2.79 6.15 -23.25
N ALA A 158 2.98 5.77 -21.99
CA ALA A 158 2.15 4.78 -21.32
C ALA A 158 0.67 5.22 -21.29
N LEU A 159 0.39 6.49 -21.00
CA LEU A 159 -0.96 7.03 -20.97
C LEU A 159 -1.63 6.98 -22.34
N VAL A 160 -0.91 7.32 -23.42
CA VAL A 160 -1.41 7.21 -24.80
C VAL A 160 -1.68 5.75 -25.17
N LEU A 161 -0.77 4.83 -24.84
CA LEU A 161 -0.92 3.40 -25.10
C LEU A 161 -2.16 2.83 -24.38
N LEU A 162 -2.36 3.16 -23.12
CA LEU A 162 -3.51 2.70 -22.34
C LEU A 162 -4.83 3.31 -22.82
N ARG A 163 -4.83 4.60 -23.15
CA ARG A 163 -6.08 5.32 -23.47
C ARG A 163 -6.50 5.16 -24.94
N LYS A 164 -5.57 5.23 -25.87
CA LYS A 164 -5.86 5.16 -27.30
C LYS A 164 -5.86 3.72 -27.84
N PHE A 165 -4.90 2.91 -27.44
CA PHE A 165 -4.76 1.54 -27.92
C PHE A 165 -5.41 0.51 -27.02
N LYS A 166 -5.92 0.89 -25.82
CA LYS A 166 -6.57 0.00 -24.83
C LYS A 166 -5.75 -1.26 -24.54
N ILE A 167 -4.42 -1.13 -24.52
CA ILE A 167 -3.49 -2.22 -24.24
C ILE A 167 -3.64 -2.63 -22.77
N ASN A 168 -3.40 -3.91 -22.48
CA ASN A 168 -3.43 -4.43 -21.13
C ASN A 168 -2.41 -3.66 -20.25
N PRO A 169 -2.79 -3.14 -19.07
CA PRO A 169 -1.90 -2.40 -18.18
C PRO A 169 -0.61 -3.14 -17.84
N ILE A 170 -0.67 -4.47 -17.67
CA ILE A 170 0.51 -5.30 -17.40
C ILE A 170 1.51 -5.22 -18.57
N LEU A 171 1.03 -5.29 -19.79
CA LEU A 171 1.88 -5.20 -20.98
C LEU A 171 2.53 -3.81 -21.09
N ALA A 172 1.77 -2.75 -20.80
CA ALA A 172 2.31 -1.39 -20.77
C ALA A 172 3.43 -1.22 -19.74
N MET A 173 3.26 -1.79 -18.52
CA MET A 173 4.30 -1.80 -17.47
C MET A 173 5.57 -2.52 -17.92
N VAL A 174 5.44 -3.72 -18.52
CA VAL A 174 6.58 -4.50 -19.01
C VAL A 174 7.31 -3.75 -20.11
N LEU A 175 6.60 -3.17 -21.08
CA LEU A 175 7.20 -2.40 -22.17
C LEU A 175 7.97 -1.17 -21.65
N CYS A 176 7.38 -0.41 -20.73
CA CYS A 176 8.05 0.74 -20.11
C CYS A 176 9.27 0.31 -19.29
N GLY A 177 9.19 -0.81 -18.56
CA GLY A 177 10.31 -1.36 -17.80
C GLY A 177 11.47 -1.77 -18.69
N VAL A 178 11.21 -2.52 -19.75
CA VAL A 178 12.23 -2.93 -20.74
C VAL A 178 12.85 -1.72 -21.43
N ALA A 179 12.03 -0.76 -21.85
CA ALA A 179 12.52 0.47 -22.49
C ALA A 179 13.43 1.29 -21.56
N ASN A 180 13.10 1.37 -20.27
CA ASN A 180 13.93 2.07 -19.27
C ASN A 180 15.29 1.35 -19.06
N VAL A 181 15.30 0.02 -19.00
CA VAL A 181 16.53 -0.77 -18.87
C VAL A 181 17.43 -0.56 -20.10
N VAL A 182 16.89 -0.62 -21.30
CA VAL A 182 17.64 -0.40 -22.56
C VAL A 182 18.23 1.01 -22.59
N LEU A 183 17.43 2.04 -22.24
CA LEU A 183 17.91 3.42 -22.19
C LEU A 183 19.02 3.62 -21.16
N SER A 184 18.90 3.00 -19.98
CA SER A 184 19.93 3.08 -18.94
C SER A 184 21.23 2.35 -19.35
N ALA A 185 21.13 1.24 -20.09
CA ALA A 185 22.27 0.53 -20.64
C ALA A 185 23.01 1.36 -21.70
N VAL A 186 22.27 2.01 -22.62
CA VAL A 186 22.84 2.90 -23.66
C VAL A 186 23.50 4.14 -23.06
N LYS A 187 23.00 4.67 -21.94
CA LYS A 187 23.62 5.82 -21.23
C LYS A 187 24.93 5.47 -20.50
N LYS A 188 25.09 4.20 -20.12
CA LYS A 188 26.33 3.72 -19.43
C LYS A 188 27.42 3.25 -20.40
N ALA A 189 27.07 3.01 -21.66
CA ALA A 189 28.02 2.69 -22.73
C ALA A 189 28.55 3.94 -23.41
#